data_f923a577fe026aa12f409960fd9989ba
#
_entry.id   f923a577fe026aa12f409960fd9989ba
#
_cell.length_a   1.000
_cell.length_b   1.000
_cell.length_c   1.000
_cell.angle_alpha   90.00
_cell.angle_beta   90.00
_cell.angle_gamma   90.00
#
_symmetry.space_group_name_H-M   'P 1'
#
loop_
_entity.id
_entity.type
_entity.pdbx_description
1 polymer ?
#
loop_
_entity_poly.entity_id
_entity_poly.type
_entity_poly.pdbx_seq_one_letter_code
_entity_poly.pdbx_strand_id
1 'polypeptide(L)'
;RDRYRTVSPAIHSMISDALNNFARFGVKPAVENAGGKLIYAGGDDVCAIVPIDNVLKCAKDIRDAYALNFATYKDGKSQVLTSENAVASNSAIAMHLGTGSKIETKISISAAIILAHHKQPLKEVVREAHSVLDQKAKKNAGRNALALRLKKRSGGDRDFAFQWNKENDFLEKTTVLDSFNFVINAVNQGKFGQSLLYKLDSLKETFKPANKNNEQLLSLIKYEVKHSGKWNKNRSKEELEADYSECAKHLAGICFHSTKKKYFTPEAPIIACFLANPATANSAEKKEEK
;
A
#
# COMPACT_ATOMS: atom_id res chain seq x y z
N ARG A 1 -14.80 -29.50 -20.25
CA ARG A 1 -15.21 -28.47 -21.25
C ARG A 1 -15.33 -27.16 -20.48
N ASP A 2 -14.39 -26.24 -20.68
CA ASP A 2 -14.48 -24.90 -20.17
C ASP A 2 -15.65 -24.20 -20.83
N ARG A 3 -16.71 -23.96 -20.07
CA ARG A 3 -17.87 -23.22 -20.55
C ARG A 3 -17.59 -21.73 -20.41
N TYR A 4 -17.05 -21.15 -21.47
CA TYR A 4 -17.02 -19.68 -21.58
C TYR A 4 -18.46 -19.20 -21.76
N ARG A 5 -18.93 -18.31 -20.92
CA ARG A 5 -20.18 -17.61 -21.14
C ARG A 5 -20.01 -16.58 -22.24
N THR A 6 -20.89 -16.60 -23.21
CA THR A 6 -20.96 -15.56 -24.24
C THR A 6 -21.31 -14.23 -23.54
N VAL A 7 -20.49 -13.22 -23.70
CA VAL A 7 -20.78 -11.89 -23.19
C VAL A 7 -21.96 -11.33 -23.99
N SER A 8 -23.08 -11.10 -23.30
CA SER A 8 -24.27 -10.50 -23.90
C SER A 8 -24.34 -9.01 -23.58
N PRO A 9 -25.09 -8.20 -24.35
CA PRO A 9 -25.29 -6.77 -24.03
C PRO A 9 -25.84 -6.54 -22.61
N ALA A 10 -26.71 -7.44 -22.12
CA ALA A 10 -27.22 -7.35 -20.74
C ALA A 10 -26.12 -7.52 -19.69
N ILE A 11 -25.17 -8.43 -19.92
CA ILE A 11 -24.03 -8.63 -19.02
C ILE A 11 -23.11 -7.40 -19.03
N HIS A 12 -22.86 -6.83 -20.20
CA HIS A 12 -22.10 -5.59 -20.31
C HIS A 12 -22.75 -4.44 -19.53
N SER A 13 -24.07 -4.28 -19.65
CA SER A 13 -24.81 -3.27 -18.90
C SER A 13 -24.68 -3.49 -17.41
N MET A 14 -24.84 -4.72 -16.91
CA MET A 14 -24.70 -5.04 -15.48
C MET A 14 -23.30 -4.71 -14.94
N ILE A 15 -22.25 -5.03 -15.69
CA ILE A 15 -20.87 -4.70 -15.30
C ILE A 15 -20.68 -3.19 -15.27
N SER A 16 -21.16 -2.48 -16.29
CA SER A 16 -21.08 -1.02 -16.37
C SER A 16 -21.83 -0.35 -15.22
N ASP A 17 -23.00 -0.83 -14.85
CA ASP A 17 -23.77 -0.33 -13.72
C ASP A 17 -23.05 -0.58 -12.39
N ALA A 18 -22.46 -1.77 -12.20
CA ALA A 18 -21.67 -2.07 -11.01
C ALA A 18 -20.44 -1.15 -10.88
N LEU A 19 -19.74 -0.90 -11.98
CA LEU A 19 -18.58 0.01 -11.99
C LEU A 19 -19.00 1.48 -11.77
N ASN A 20 -20.14 1.89 -12.32
CA ASN A 20 -20.70 3.22 -12.07
C ASN A 20 -21.11 3.40 -10.59
N ASN A 21 -21.72 2.38 -9.99
CA ASN A 21 -22.03 2.38 -8.56
C ASN A 21 -20.76 2.44 -7.71
N PHE A 22 -19.72 1.71 -8.07
CA PHE A 22 -18.40 1.82 -7.43
C PHE A 22 -17.84 3.24 -7.51
N ALA A 23 -17.86 3.86 -8.69
CA ALA A 23 -17.39 5.23 -8.86
C ALA A 23 -18.16 6.22 -8.00
N ARG A 24 -19.50 6.09 -7.95
CA ARG A 24 -20.39 7.02 -7.26
C ARG A 24 -20.43 6.83 -5.75
N PHE A 25 -20.52 5.58 -5.30
CA PHE A 25 -20.79 5.25 -3.88
C PHE A 25 -19.55 4.73 -3.14
N GLY A 26 -18.52 4.30 -3.85
CA GLY A 26 -17.25 3.86 -3.28
C GLY A 26 -16.17 4.93 -3.40
N VAL A 27 -15.82 5.30 -4.64
CA VAL A 27 -14.67 6.19 -4.90
C VAL A 27 -14.93 7.62 -4.41
N LYS A 28 -16.05 8.22 -4.82
CA LYS A 28 -16.34 9.61 -4.49
C LYS A 28 -16.33 9.87 -2.98
N PRO A 29 -17.05 9.11 -2.14
CA PRO A 29 -16.99 9.30 -0.69
C PRO A 29 -15.61 9.07 -0.10
N ALA A 30 -14.86 8.06 -0.58
CA ALA A 30 -13.50 7.80 -0.08
C ALA A 30 -12.56 8.97 -0.33
N VAL A 31 -12.64 9.59 -1.52
CA VAL A 31 -11.84 10.76 -1.87
C VAL A 31 -12.27 12.01 -1.09
N GLU A 32 -13.56 12.27 -0.98
CA GLU A 32 -14.11 13.43 -0.26
C GLU A 32 -13.81 13.33 1.26
N ASN A 33 -13.99 12.17 1.87
CA ASN A 33 -13.67 11.92 3.28
C ASN A 33 -12.16 12.07 3.58
N ALA A 34 -11.32 11.81 2.58
CA ALA A 34 -9.89 12.06 2.68
C ALA A 34 -9.50 13.54 2.46
N GLY A 35 -10.46 14.44 2.25
CA GLY A 35 -10.23 15.85 1.92
C GLY A 35 -9.64 16.04 0.52
N GLY A 36 -9.79 15.04 -0.35
CA GLY A 36 -9.29 15.06 -1.71
C GLY A 36 -10.29 15.62 -2.72
N LYS A 37 -9.84 15.73 -3.96
CA LYS A 37 -10.67 16.12 -5.10
C LYS A 37 -10.63 15.02 -6.16
N LEU A 38 -11.79 14.48 -6.46
CA LEU A 38 -11.95 13.53 -7.56
C LEU A 38 -11.82 14.29 -8.88
N ILE A 39 -10.87 13.89 -9.72
CA ILE A 39 -10.71 14.44 -11.06
C ILE A 39 -11.66 13.71 -12.00
N TYR A 40 -11.61 12.36 -11.94
CA TYR A 40 -12.49 11.54 -12.73
C TYR A 40 -12.62 10.13 -12.12
N ALA A 41 -13.80 9.53 -12.27
CA ALA A 41 -14.05 8.13 -12.03
C ALA A 41 -15.05 7.62 -13.08
N GLY A 42 -14.65 6.64 -13.86
CA GLY A 42 -15.48 6.09 -14.92
C GLY A 42 -15.01 4.69 -15.29
N GLY A 43 -15.95 3.76 -15.34
CA GLY A 43 -15.61 2.36 -15.54
C GLY A 43 -14.72 1.85 -14.39
N ASP A 44 -13.57 1.29 -14.73
CA ASP A 44 -12.56 0.77 -13.81
C ASP A 44 -11.43 1.78 -13.48
N ASP A 45 -11.46 2.95 -14.12
CA ASP A 45 -10.42 3.96 -13.97
C ASP A 45 -10.81 5.06 -12.99
N VAL A 46 -9.89 5.41 -12.09
CA VAL A 46 -10.05 6.44 -11.07
C VAL A 46 -8.83 7.35 -11.07
N CYS A 47 -9.05 8.66 -11.05
CA CYS A 47 -8.02 9.66 -10.85
C CYS A 47 -8.47 10.71 -9.84
N ALA A 48 -7.69 10.92 -8.78
CA ALA A 48 -7.98 11.87 -7.73
C ALA A 48 -6.70 12.55 -7.22
N ILE A 49 -6.85 13.75 -6.67
CA ILE A 49 -5.81 14.44 -5.91
C ILE A 49 -6.22 14.38 -4.44
N VAL A 50 -5.33 13.88 -3.60
CA VAL A 50 -5.59 13.65 -2.17
C VAL A 50 -4.46 14.27 -1.35
N PRO A 51 -4.76 14.90 -0.19
CA PRO A 51 -3.74 15.34 0.74
C PRO A 51 -2.81 14.19 1.16
N ILE A 52 -1.53 14.51 1.33
CA ILE A 52 -0.49 13.51 1.60
C ILE A 52 -0.78 12.67 2.86
N ASP A 53 -1.36 13.30 3.88
CA ASP A 53 -1.65 12.66 5.18
C ASP A 53 -2.71 11.56 5.08
N ASN A 54 -3.60 11.65 4.08
CA ASN A 54 -4.75 10.76 3.92
C ASN A 54 -4.65 9.85 2.69
N VAL A 55 -3.59 9.97 1.88
CA VAL A 55 -3.53 9.31 0.57
C VAL A 55 -3.51 7.78 0.67
N LEU A 56 -2.81 7.22 1.64
CA LEU A 56 -2.74 5.76 1.84
C LEU A 56 -4.08 5.21 2.33
N LYS A 57 -4.72 5.93 3.28
CA LYS A 57 -6.04 5.56 3.76
C LYS A 57 -7.07 5.63 2.63
N CYS A 58 -7.08 6.70 1.84
CA CYS A 58 -7.96 6.85 0.69
C CYS A 58 -7.79 5.71 -0.32
N ALA A 59 -6.56 5.36 -0.66
CA ALA A 59 -6.27 4.27 -1.59
C ALA A 59 -6.76 2.91 -1.05
N LYS A 60 -6.62 2.67 0.26
CA LYS A 60 -7.14 1.48 0.92
C LYS A 60 -8.67 1.48 0.93
N ASP A 61 -9.32 2.58 1.27
CA ASP A 61 -10.78 2.71 1.31
C ASP A 61 -11.39 2.47 -0.09
N ILE A 62 -10.76 2.98 -1.16
CA ILE A 62 -11.17 2.73 -2.55
C ILE A 62 -11.03 1.22 -2.88
N ARG A 63 -9.92 0.59 -2.50
CA ARG A 63 -9.71 -0.85 -2.69
C ARG A 63 -10.80 -1.66 -1.99
N ASP A 64 -11.07 -1.34 -0.73
CA ASP A 64 -12.05 -2.07 0.08
C ASP A 64 -13.47 -1.85 -0.47
N ALA A 65 -13.81 -0.64 -0.90
CA ALA A 65 -15.07 -0.34 -1.57
C ALA A 65 -15.23 -1.09 -2.90
N TYR A 66 -14.16 -1.33 -3.64
CA TYR A 66 -14.19 -2.13 -4.85
C TYR A 66 -14.60 -3.57 -4.57
N ALA A 67 -14.08 -4.17 -3.50
CA ALA A 67 -14.46 -5.50 -3.05
C ALA A 67 -15.93 -5.56 -2.59
N LEU A 68 -16.42 -4.51 -1.92
CA LEU A 68 -17.81 -4.42 -1.43
C LEU A 68 -18.85 -4.32 -2.55
N ASN A 69 -18.55 -3.64 -3.65
CA ASN A 69 -19.48 -3.45 -4.75
C ASN A 69 -19.80 -4.74 -5.52
N PHE A 70 -19.03 -5.78 -5.32
CA PHE A 70 -19.31 -7.11 -5.89
C PHE A 70 -19.98 -8.02 -4.83
N ALA A 71 -21.02 -7.51 -4.17
CA ALA A 71 -21.85 -8.29 -3.28
C ALA A 71 -22.88 -9.12 -4.03
N THR A 72 -23.18 -10.34 -3.57
CA THR A 72 -24.26 -11.17 -4.05
C THR A 72 -25.42 -11.15 -3.09
N TYR A 73 -26.62 -11.28 -3.63
CA TYR A 73 -27.84 -11.43 -2.85
C TYR A 73 -28.29 -12.88 -2.92
N LYS A 74 -28.26 -13.58 -1.80
CA LYS A 74 -28.72 -14.96 -1.69
C LYS A 74 -29.55 -15.12 -0.42
N ASP A 75 -30.70 -15.76 -0.53
CA ASP A 75 -31.61 -16.09 0.57
C ASP A 75 -31.98 -14.87 1.45
N GLY A 76 -32.25 -13.72 0.82
CA GLY A 76 -32.62 -12.50 1.50
C GLY A 76 -31.46 -11.76 2.19
N LYS A 77 -30.21 -12.22 2.02
CA LYS A 77 -29.03 -11.59 2.63
C LYS A 77 -28.02 -11.17 1.57
N SER A 78 -27.44 -9.97 1.74
CA SER A 78 -26.30 -9.54 0.94
C SER A 78 -25.02 -10.20 1.46
N GLN A 79 -24.27 -10.82 0.58
CA GLN A 79 -22.95 -11.36 0.88
C GLN A 79 -21.90 -10.62 0.06
N VAL A 80 -20.94 -10.01 0.74
CA VAL A 80 -19.81 -9.34 0.11
C VAL A 80 -18.94 -10.38 -0.59
N LEU A 81 -18.62 -10.16 -1.86
CA LEU A 81 -17.66 -10.97 -2.60
C LEU A 81 -16.24 -10.56 -2.19
N THR A 82 -15.70 -11.26 -1.22
CA THR A 82 -14.25 -11.26 -0.99
C THR A 82 -13.57 -12.22 -1.95
N SER A 83 -12.27 -12.10 -2.14
CA SER A 83 -11.49 -13.05 -2.96
C SER A 83 -11.62 -14.50 -2.49
N GLU A 84 -11.98 -14.72 -1.22
CA GLU A 84 -12.13 -16.04 -0.62
C GLU A 84 -13.53 -16.64 -0.83
N ASN A 85 -14.58 -15.80 -0.75
CA ASN A 85 -15.97 -16.28 -0.89
C ASN A 85 -16.54 -16.12 -2.32
N ALA A 86 -15.87 -15.40 -3.20
CA ALA A 86 -16.29 -15.24 -4.59
C ALA A 86 -16.34 -16.58 -5.34
N VAL A 87 -15.41 -17.49 -5.03
CA VAL A 87 -15.37 -18.84 -5.60
C VAL A 87 -16.49 -19.72 -5.03
N ALA A 88 -16.86 -19.53 -3.77
CA ALA A 88 -17.87 -20.33 -3.08
C ALA A 88 -19.31 -19.86 -3.36
N SER A 89 -19.51 -18.62 -3.83
CA SER A 89 -20.84 -18.00 -3.86
C SER A 89 -21.70 -18.35 -5.07
N ASN A 90 -21.16 -19.03 -6.10
CA ASN A 90 -21.89 -19.33 -7.36
C ASN A 90 -22.71 -18.16 -7.92
N SER A 91 -22.27 -16.93 -7.63
CA SER A 91 -22.99 -15.73 -8.03
C SER A 91 -22.83 -15.46 -9.53
N ALA A 92 -23.86 -14.88 -10.13
CA ALA A 92 -23.82 -14.50 -11.53
C ALA A 92 -22.64 -13.55 -11.84
N ILE A 93 -22.32 -12.62 -10.92
CA ILE A 93 -21.22 -11.67 -11.06
C ILE A 93 -19.86 -12.39 -10.95
N ALA A 94 -19.68 -13.27 -9.97
CA ALA A 94 -18.46 -14.07 -9.85
C ALA A 94 -18.20 -14.92 -11.09
N MET A 95 -19.25 -15.50 -11.68
CA MET A 95 -19.17 -16.27 -12.93
C MET A 95 -18.81 -15.39 -14.14
N HIS A 96 -19.23 -14.13 -14.17
CA HIS A 96 -18.96 -13.22 -15.29
C HIS A 96 -17.53 -12.66 -15.22
N LEU A 97 -16.99 -12.50 -14.04
CA LEU A 97 -15.62 -12.03 -13.84
C LEU A 97 -14.58 -13.17 -13.90
N GLY A 98 -15.00 -14.38 -14.34
CA GLY A 98 -14.10 -15.52 -14.49
C GLY A 98 -13.73 -16.22 -13.19
N THR A 99 -14.48 -16.01 -12.10
CA THR A 99 -14.26 -16.65 -10.80
C THR A 99 -14.84 -18.07 -10.69
N GLY A 100 -15.18 -18.73 -11.82
CA GLY A 100 -15.70 -20.09 -11.88
C GLY A 100 -14.59 -21.15 -11.83
N SER A 101 -14.69 -22.04 -10.89
CA SER A 101 -14.14 -23.41 -10.79
C SER A 101 -12.75 -23.68 -11.36
N LYS A 102 -11.69 -23.28 -10.78
CA LYS A 102 -10.25 -23.59 -10.98
C LYS A 102 -9.34 -22.44 -11.37
N ILE A 103 -9.85 -21.29 -11.74
CA ILE A 103 -9.03 -20.11 -11.97
C ILE A 103 -9.26 -19.19 -10.79
N GLU A 104 -8.25 -18.97 -9.99
CA GLU A 104 -8.22 -17.97 -8.91
C GLU A 104 -8.25 -16.55 -9.50
N THR A 105 -9.32 -16.19 -10.19
CA THR A 105 -9.52 -14.81 -10.65
C THR A 105 -10.02 -13.99 -9.47
N LYS A 106 -9.09 -13.42 -8.76
CA LYS A 106 -9.37 -12.53 -7.64
C LYS A 106 -9.80 -11.18 -8.21
N ILE A 107 -11.02 -10.73 -7.88
CA ILE A 107 -11.45 -9.37 -8.13
C ILE A 107 -10.51 -8.46 -7.34
N SER A 108 -9.78 -7.61 -8.04
CA SER A 108 -8.76 -6.80 -7.41
C SER A 108 -8.56 -5.48 -8.13
N ILE A 109 -8.14 -4.48 -7.39
CA ILE A 109 -7.73 -3.19 -7.92
C ILE A 109 -6.23 -2.98 -7.73
N SER A 110 -5.58 -2.39 -8.72
CA SER A 110 -4.20 -1.90 -8.59
C SER A 110 -4.21 -0.38 -8.57
N ALA A 111 -3.38 0.22 -7.75
CA ALA A 111 -3.30 1.67 -7.61
C ALA A 111 -1.86 2.17 -7.77
N ALA A 112 -1.73 3.42 -8.22
CA ALA A 112 -0.46 4.15 -8.20
C ALA A 112 -0.65 5.49 -7.49
N ILE A 113 0.29 5.84 -6.61
CA ILE A 113 0.34 7.11 -5.91
C ILE A 113 1.61 7.83 -6.32
N ILE A 114 1.48 9.05 -6.82
CA ILE A 114 2.61 9.92 -7.13
C ILE A 114 2.66 11.04 -6.08
N LEU A 115 3.71 11.01 -5.27
CA LEU A 115 4.01 12.07 -4.32
C LEU A 115 4.83 13.14 -5.05
N ALA A 116 4.19 14.22 -5.43
CA ALA A 116 4.80 15.28 -6.23
C ALA A 116 4.60 16.65 -5.57
N HIS A 117 5.53 17.56 -5.83
CA HIS A 117 5.40 18.94 -5.37
C HIS A 117 4.23 19.62 -6.10
N HIS A 118 3.45 20.45 -5.40
CA HIS A 118 2.24 21.11 -5.93
C HIS A 118 2.47 21.98 -7.18
N LYS A 119 3.71 22.42 -7.46
CA LYS A 119 4.07 23.17 -8.67
C LYS A 119 4.43 22.30 -9.87
N GLN A 120 4.39 20.97 -9.74
CA GLN A 120 4.60 20.08 -10.89
C GLN A 120 3.41 20.15 -11.85
N PRO A 121 3.66 20.17 -13.18
CA PRO A 121 2.59 20.16 -14.16
C PRO A 121 1.71 18.91 -14.03
N LEU A 122 0.41 19.09 -13.79
CA LEU A 122 -0.53 17.98 -13.55
C LEU A 122 -0.51 16.95 -14.69
N LYS A 123 -0.41 17.40 -15.94
CA LYS A 123 -0.32 16.51 -17.11
C LYS A 123 0.84 15.51 -17.02
N GLU A 124 1.99 15.96 -16.54
CA GLU A 124 3.16 15.08 -16.34
C GLU A 124 2.93 14.10 -15.20
N VAL A 125 2.39 14.58 -14.06
CA VAL A 125 2.10 13.75 -12.91
C VAL A 125 1.10 12.64 -13.26
N VAL A 126 0.03 12.95 -13.99
CA VAL A 126 -0.96 11.97 -14.45
C VAL A 126 -0.32 10.95 -15.41
N ARG A 127 0.49 11.40 -16.37
CA ARG A 127 1.20 10.48 -17.26
C ARG A 127 2.14 9.53 -16.50
N GLU A 128 2.84 10.04 -15.50
CA GLU A 128 3.68 9.22 -14.62
C GLU A 128 2.85 8.24 -13.79
N ALA A 129 1.70 8.67 -13.28
CA ALA A 129 0.80 7.79 -12.54
C ALA A 129 0.39 6.57 -13.36
N HIS A 130 0.00 6.76 -14.63
CA HIS A 130 -0.28 5.66 -15.55
C HIS A 130 0.95 4.76 -15.77
N SER A 131 2.12 5.35 -15.98
CA SER A 131 3.36 4.58 -16.15
C SER A 131 3.70 3.75 -14.90
N VAL A 132 3.59 4.33 -13.72
CA VAL A 132 3.85 3.63 -12.44
C VAL A 132 2.80 2.54 -12.20
N LEU A 133 1.52 2.81 -12.49
CA LEU A 133 0.46 1.82 -12.41
C LEU A 133 0.76 0.60 -13.28
N ASP A 134 1.11 0.82 -14.54
CA ASP A 134 1.32 -0.28 -15.49
C ASP A 134 2.64 -1.02 -15.24
N GLN A 135 3.75 -0.30 -15.03
CA GLN A 135 5.06 -0.92 -14.89
C GLN A 135 5.30 -1.46 -13.49
N LYS A 136 4.93 -0.71 -12.42
CA LYS A 136 5.26 -1.09 -11.05
C LYS A 136 4.17 -1.92 -10.39
N ALA A 137 2.91 -1.45 -10.40
CA ALA A 137 1.83 -2.17 -9.74
C ALA A 137 1.38 -3.41 -10.54
N LYS A 138 1.13 -3.27 -11.85
CA LYS A 138 0.60 -4.39 -12.66
C LYS A 138 1.68 -5.37 -13.11
N LYS A 139 2.81 -4.91 -13.69
CA LYS A 139 3.85 -5.81 -14.23
C LYS A 139 4.81 -6.32 -13.16
N ASN A 140 5.38 -5.44 -12.33
CA ASN A 140 6.42 -5.83 -11.39
C ASN A 140 5.84 -6.46 -10.13
N ALA A 141 4.83 -5.85 -9.51
CA ALA A 141 4.20 -6.39 -8.30
C ALA A 141 3.17 -7.49 -8.59
N GLY A 142 2.68 -7.64 -9.83
CA GLY A 142 1.82 -8.75 -10.24
C GLY A 142 0.33 -8.49 -10.07
N ARG A 143 -0.13 -7.23 -10.17
CA ARG A 143 -1.52 -6.78 -9.96
C ARG A 143 -1.98 -6.92 -8.49
N ASN A 144 -3.21 -6.53 -8.19
CA ASN A 144 -3.71 -6.45 -6.81
C ASN A 144 -2.69 -5.73 -5.90
N ALA A 145 -2.21 -4.58 -6.36
CA ALA A 145 -0.99 -3.97 -5.84
C ALA A 145 -1.13 -2.45 -5.71
N LEU A 146 -0.37 -1.91 -4.76
CA LEU A 146 -0.12 -0.48 -4.62
C LEU A 146 1.31 -0.17 -5.06
N ALA A 147 1.47 0.85 -5.88
CA ALA A 147 2.77 1.41 -6.20
C ALA A 147 2.84 2.89 -5.79
N LEU A 148 3.93 3.27 -5.14
CA LEU A 148 4.21 4.65 -4.76
C LEU A 148 5.44 5.14 -5.51
N ARG A 149 5.40 6.38 -5.97
CA ARG A 149 6.56 7.11 -6.48
C ARG A 149 6.70 8.42 -5.73
N LEU A 150 7.86 8.61 -5.11
CA LEU A 150 8.27 9.91 -4.59
C LEU A 150 9.09 10.64 -5.67
N LYS A 151 8.54 11.73 -6.20
CA LYS A 151 9.19 12.59 -7.18
C LYS A 151 9.90 13.74 -6.48
N LYS A 152 11.21 13.66 -6.40
CA LYS A 152 12.04 14.72 -5.79
C LYS A 152 12.33 15.83 -6.80
N ARG A 153 12.31 17.09 -6.35
CA ARG A 153 12.68 18.24 -7.21
C ARG A 153 14.14 18.21 -7.66
N SER A 154 15.02 17.60 -6.85
CA SER A 154 16.45 17.45 -7.14
C SER A 154 16.76 16.28 -8.09
N GLY A 155 15.75 15.56 -8.57
CA GLY A 155 15.91 14.32 -9.30
C GLY A 155 16.07 13.10 -8.38
N GLY A 156 16.17 11.91 -8.97
CA GLY A 156 16.31 10.66 -8.23
C GLY A 156 14.98 10.19 -7.62
N ASP A 157 14.00 9.90 -8.47
CA ASP A 157 12.72 9.33 -8.04
C ASP A 157 12.90 8.03 -7.25
N ARG A 158 12.04 7.81 -6.27
CA ARG A 158 12.02 6.60 -5.44
C ARG A 158 10.71 5.87 -5.65
N ASP A 159 10.80 4.59 -5.99
CA ASP A 159 9.65 3.73 -6.24
C ASP A 159 9.54 2.63 -5.21
N PHE A 160 8.32 2.39 -4.75
CA PHE A 160 7.96 1.29 -3.87
C PHE A 160 6.67 0.66 -4.35
N ALA A 161 6.64 -0.65 -4.57
CA ALA A 161 5.44 -1.35 -5.03
C ALA A 161 5.33 -2.72 -4.38
N PHE A 162 4.10 -3.08 -3.97
CA PHE A 162 3.79 -4.34 -3.30
C PHE A 162 2.33 -4.74 -3.53
N GLN A 163 2.04 -6.02 -3.41
CA GLN A 163 0.65 -6.49 -3.42
C GLN A 163 -0.05 -6.13 -2.11
N TRP A 164 -1.32 -5.75 -2.17
CA TRP A 164 -2.10 -5.32 -1.00
C TRP A 164 -2.08 -6.33 0.16
N ASN A 165 -2.11 -7.62 -0.16
CA ASN A 165 -2.14 -8.71 0.81
C ASN A 165 -0.77 -9.40 0.97
N LYS A 166 0.33 -8.77 0.51
CA LYS A 166 1.66 -9.33 0.70
C LYS A 166 2.01 -9.35 2.18
N GLU A 167 2.24 -10.53 2.72
CA GLU A 167 2.70 -10.71 4.09
C GLU A 167 4.15 -10.23 4.26
N ASN A 168 4.46 -9.78 5.45
CA ASN A 168 5.82 -9.46 5.87
C ASN A 168 6.56 -10.76 6.17
N ASP A 169 7.66 -11.02 5.48
CA ASP A 169 8.45 -12.24 5.64
C ASP A 169 9.14 -12.38 7.02
N PHE A 170 9.07 -11.35 7.89
CA PHE A 170 9.71 -11.28 9.21
C PHE A 170 8.71 -11.17 10.38
N LEU A 171 7.42 -11.00 10.09
CA LEU A 171 6.35 -10.86 11.08
C LEU A 171 5.12 -11.66 10.63
N GLU A 172 4.70 -12.59 11.45
CA GLU A 172 3.47 -13.35 11.21
C GLU A 172 2.23 -12.46 11.26
N LYS A 173 1.25 -12.78 10.44
CA LYS A 173 -0.07 -12.09 10.37
C LYS A 173 0.01 -10.58 10.13
N THR A 174 1.14 -10.08 9.64
CA THR A 174 1.37 -8.67 9.37
C THR A 174 1.64 -8.49 7.87
N THR A 175 0.98 -7.53 7.24
CA THR A 175 1.22 -7.24 5.82
C THR A 175 2.38 -6.24 5.63
N VAL A 176 2.89 -6.16 4.41
CA VAL A 176 3.85 -5.12 4.00
C VAL A 176 3.25 -3.72 4.17
N LEU A 177 1.93 -3.56 3.92
CA LEU A 177 1.22 -2.29 4.13
C LEU A 177 1.18 -1.91 5.63
N ASP A 178 0.89 -2.88 6.51
CA ASP A 178 0.87 -2.65 7.95
C ASP A 178 2.27 -2.24 8.45
N SER A 179 3.31 -2.90 7.94
CA SER A 179 4.69 -2.56 8.26
C SER A 179 5.09 -1.17 7.75
N PHE A 180 4.60 -0.80 6.57
CA PHE A 180 4.84 0.53 6.01
C PHE A 180 4.17 1.62 6.86
N ASN A 181 2.91 1.41 7.27
CA ASN A 181 2.20 2.30 8.19
C ASN A 181 2.87 2.37 9.58
N PHE A 182 3.36 1.23 10.10
CA PHE A 182 4.13 1.21 11.34
C PHE A 182 5.37 2.11 11.24
N VAL A 183 6.13 2.03 10.15
CA VAL A 183 7.33 2.86 9.95
C VAL A 183 6.96 4.34 9.86
N ILE A 184 5.88 4.72 9.17
CA ILE A 184 5.38 6.11 9.15
C ILE A 184 5.09 6.59 10.58
N ASN A 185 4.35 5.80 11.36
CA ASN A 185 4.01 6.14 12.73
C ASN A 185 5.25 6.24 13.64
N ALA A 186 6.21 5.34 13.48
CA ALA A 186 7.44 5.35 14.25
C ALA A 186 8.30 6.60 13.95
N VAL A 187 8.31 7.07 12.71
CA VAL A 187 8.94 8.35 12.33
C VAL A 187 8.19 9.53 12.96
N ASN A 188 6.87 9.55 12.93
CA ASN A 188 6.03 10.57 13.56
C ASN A 188 6.25 10.65 15.08
N GLN A 189 6.44 9.49 15.73
CA GLN A 189 6.74 9.39 17.16
C GLN A 189 8.22 9.72 17.49
N GLY A 190 9.03 10.04 16.48
CA GLY A 190 10.45 10.33 16.67
C GLY A 190 11.31 9.14 17.10
N LYS A 191 10.80 7.89 16.99
CA LYS A 191 11.57 6.69 17.34
C LYS A 191 12.82 6.55 16.49
N PHE A 192 12.76 6.95 15.22
CA PHE A 192 13.92 7.10 14.35
C PHE A 192 13.70 8.21 13.31
N GLY A 193 14.77 8.83 12.90
CA GLY A 193 14.73 9.96 11.98
C GLY A 193 15.20 9.62 10.57
N GLN A 194 15.21 10.64 9.73
CA GLN A 194 15.68 10.52 8.34
C GLN A 194 17.10 9.97 8.23
N SER A 195 17.97 10.27 9.20
CA SER A 195 19.36 9.81 9.21
C SER A 195 19.47 8.27 9.14
N LEU A 196 18.65 7.54 9.90
CA LEU A 196 18.62 6.07 9.83
C LEU A 196 18.29 5.58 8.42
N LEU A 197 17.30 6.20 7.80
CA LEU A 197 16.78 5.75 6.50
C LEU A 197 17.77 5.99 5.37
N TYR A 198 18.48 7.12 5.40
CA TYR A 198 19.59 7.39 4.48
C TYR A 198 20.82 6.52 4.77
N LYS A 199 21.05 6.18 6.03
CA LYS A 199 22.12 5.24 6.41
C LYS A 199 21.83 3.83 5.88
N LEU A 200 20.57 3.37 5.96
CA LEU A 200 20.17 2.12 5.33
C LEU A 200 20.39 2.14 3.80
N ASP A 201 20.17 3.28 3.14
CA ASP A 201 20.45 3.44 1.69
C ASP A 201 21.94 3.30 1.40
N SER A 202 22.82 3.91 2.22
CA SER A 202 24.27 3.80 2.07
C SER A 202 24.81 2.37 2.30
N LEU A 203 24.12 1.58 3.11
CA LEU A 203 24.49 0.20 3.42
C LEU A 203 23.95 -0.83 2.43
N LYS A 204 23.32 -0.39 1.34
CA LYS A 204 22.70 -1.26 0.32
C LYS A 204 23.62 -2.38 -0.18
N GLU A 205 24.87 -2.07 -0.42
CA GLU A 205 25.87 -3.06 -0.86
C GLU A 205 26.26 -4.04 0.26
N THR A 206 26.33 -3.57 1.50
CA THR A 206 26.64 -4.37 2.68
C THR A 206 25.55 -5.41 2.96
N PHE A 207 24.28 -5.09 2.69
CA PHE A 207 23.17 -5.99 2.91
C PHE A 207 23.01 -7.07 1.83
N LYS A 208 23.68 -6.96 0.68
CA LYS A 208 23.62 -7.97 -0.37
C LYS A 208 24.02 -9.38 0.08
N PRO A 209 25.12 -9.58 0.81
CA PRO A 209 25.49 -10.90 1.32
C PRO A 209 24.53 -11.42 2.39
N ALA A 210 24.01 -10.54 3.25
CA ALA A 210 23.10 -10.88 4.35
C ALA A 210 21.71 -11.35 3.86
N ASN A 211 21.36 -11.12 2.60
CA ASN A 211 20.12 -11.61 1.99
C ASN A 211 19.93 -13.13 2.06
N LYS A 212 20.97 -13.88 2.33
CA LYS A 212 20.92 -15.34 2.49
C LYS A 212 20.63 -15.78 3.94
N ASN A 213 20.79 -14.88 4.91
CA ASN A 213 20.56 -15.17 6.32
C ASN A 213 19.70 -14.06 6.96
N ASN A 214 18.44 -14.37 7.19
CA ASN A 214 17.46 -13.43 7.77
C ASN A 214 17.88 -12.96 9.18
N GLU A 215 18.54 -13.78 9.98
CA GLU A 215 18.97 -13.41 11.34
C GLU A 215 20.09 -12.38 11.32
N GLN A 216 21.08 -12.56 10.45
CA GLN A 216 22.15 -11.58 10.29
C GLN A 216 21.62 -10.24 9.83
N LEU A 217 20.68 -10.28 8.86
CA LEU A 217 20.02 -9.10 8.36
C LEU A 217 19.27 -8.35 9.46
N LEU A 218 18.43 -9.04 10.23
CA LEU A 218 17.70 -8.44 11.34
C LEU A 218 18.63 -7.87 12.39
N SER A 219 19.74 -8.55 12.69
CA SER A 219 20.74 -8.07 13.64
C SER A 219 21.40 -6.78 13.17
N LEU A 220 21.73 -6.66 11.88
CA LEU A 220 22.29 -5.43 11.31
C LEU A 220 21.30 -4.27 11.36
N ILE A 221 20.05 -4.49 10.93
CA ILE A 221 19.00 -3.46 10.99
C ILE A 221 18.72 -3.06 12.43
N LYS A 222 18.63 -4.02 13.35
CA LYS A 222 18.43 -3.76 14.78
C LYS A 222 19.54 -2.92 15.38
N TYR A 223 20.80 -3.21 15.01
CA TYR A 223 21.95 -2.40 15.42
C TYR A 223 21.78 -0.94 14.98
N GLU A 224 21.42 -0.70 13.71
CA GLU A 224 21.22 0.64 13.18
C GLU A 224 20.03 1.37 13.84
N VAL A 225 18.93 0.66 14.08
CA VAL A 225 17.75 1.18 14.81
C VAL A 225 18.15 1.62 16.22
N LYS A 226 18.88 0.79 16.96
CA LYS A 226 19.35 1.10 18.31
C LYS A 226 20.21 2.36 18.38
N HIS A 227 21.10 2.55 17.41
CA HIS A 227 22.07 3.65 17.41
C HIS A 227 21.56 4.94 16.75
N SER A 228 20.48 4.88 15.97
CA SER A 228 19.95 6.04 15.22
C SER A 228 18.67 6.60 15.82
N GLY A 229 18.05 5.92 16.79
CA GLY A 229 16.76 6.31 17.36
C GLY A 229 16.87 7.24 18.57
N LYS A 230 15.83 8.01 18.79
CA LYS A 230 15.59 8.73 20.05
C LYS A 230 14.71 7.86 20.95
N TRP A 231 15.37 7.04 21.73
CA TRP A 231 14.68 6.11 22.60
C TRP A 231 14.49 6.69 24.00
N ASN A 232 13.33 6.45 24.59
CA ASN A 232 13.07 6.88 25.96
C ASN A 232 13.91 6.06 26.95
N LYS A 233 14.89 6.71 27.57
CA LYS A 233 15.85 6.10 28.50
C LYS A 233 15.22 5.65 29.82
N ASN A 234 13.96 6.02 30.10
CA ASN A 234 13.25 5.64 31.32
C ASN A 234 12.58 4.26 31.23
N ARG A 235 12.67 3.59 30.08
CA ARG A 235 12.13 2.23 29.87
C ARG A 235 13.16 1.18 30.28
N SER A 236 12.66 -0.02 30.65
CA SER A 236 13.53 -1.14 30.96
C SER A 236 14.38 -1.57 29.76
N LYS A 237 15.50 -2.24 30.04
CA LYS A 237 16.38 -2.73 28.97
C LYS A 237 15.68 -3.75 28.09
N GLU A 238 14.85 -4.60 28.69
CA GLU A 238 14.06 -5.65 28.02
C GLU A 238 13.03 -5.04 27.08
N GLU A 239 12.30 -3.99 27.51
CA GLU A 239 11.32 -3.27 26.69
C GLU A 239 11.98 -2.60 25.49
N LEU A 240 13.13 -1.96 25.70
CA LEU A 240 13.87 -1.31 24.62
C LEU A 240 14.39 -2.33 23.58
N GLU A 241 14.89 -3.47 24.04
CA GLU A 241 15.34 -4.55 23.13
C GLU A 241 14.18 -5.14 22.32
N ALA A 242 12.99 -5.25 22.89
CA ALA A 242 11.77 -5.65 22.20
C ALA A 242 11.38 -4.62 21.12
N ASP A 243 11.37 -3.33 21.47
CA ASP A 243 11.07 -2.24 20.51
C ASP A 243 12.06 -2.20 19.35
N TYR A 244 13.37 -2.36 19.61
CA TYR A 244 14.37 -2.41 18.55
C TYR A 244 14.13 -3.59 17.60
N SER A 245 13.78 -4.74 18.17
CA SER A 245 13.49 -5.96 17.41
C SER A 245 12.25 -5.81 16.55
N GLU A 246 11.18 -5.24 17.10
CA GLU A 246 9.94 -4.98 16.38
C GLU A 246 10.18 -4.00 15.23
N CYS A 247 10.80 -2.86 15.50
CA CYS A 247 11.15 -1.87 14.46
C CYS A 247 12.03 -2.48 13.35
N ALA A 248 13.00 -3.31 13.72
CA ALA A 248 13.87 -3.97 12.75
C ALA A 248 13.10 -4.93 11.84
N LYS A 249 12.15 -5.70 12.38
CA LYS A 249 11.31 -6.63 11.59
C LYS A 249 10.39 -5.88 10.62
N HIS A 250 9.77 -4.77 11.04
CA HIS A 250 8.97 -3.95 10.14
C HIS A 250 9.80 -3.32 9.04
N LEU A 251 10.98 -2.77 9.35
CA LEU A 251 11.91 -2.21 8.36
C LEU A 251 12.39 -3.28 7.39
N ALA A 252 12.77 -4.46 7.90
CA ALA A 252 13.17 -5.57 7.04
C ALA A 252 12.06 -5.97 6.06
N GLY A 253 10.81 -6.09 6.54
CA GLY A 253 9.66 -6.47 5.74
C GLY A 253 9.37 -5.52 4.58
N ILE A 254 9.58 -4.21 4.75
CA ILE A 254 9.38 -3.23 3.67
C ILE A 254 10.60 -3.08 2.75
N CYS A 255 11.80 -3.46 3.22
CA CYS A 255 13.02 -3.40 2.42
C CYS A 255 13.27 -4.65 1.58
N PHE A 256 12.72 -5.81 1.97
CA PHE A 256 12.97 -7.11 1.32
C PHE A 256 11.75 -7.77 0.69
N HIS A 257 10.72 -7.01 0.39
CA HIS A 257 9.43 -7.52 -0.11
C HIS A 257 9.41 -7.89 -1.61
N SER A 258 10.53 -7.88 -2.32
CA SER A 258 10.58 -8.09 -3.78
C SER A 258 9.90 -9.40 -4.22
N THR A 259 9.04 -9.30 -5.24
CA THR A 259 8.24 -10.40 -5.77
C THR A 259 9.04 -11.45 -6.56
N LYS A 260 10.21 -11.10 -7.08
CA LYS A 260 11.00 -12.02 -7.95
C LYS A 260 12.42 -12.30 -7.48
N LYS A 261 13.03 -11.40 -6.75
CA LYS A 261 14.36 -11.56 -6.16
C LYS A 261 14.41 -10.77 -4.86
N LYS A 262 14.86 -11.40 -3.77
CA LYS A 262 15.05 -10.71 -2.48
C LYS A 262 16.26 -9.78 -2.58
N TYR A 263 16.04 -8.54 -2.97
CA TYR A 263 17.03 -7.48 -2.90
C TYR A 263 16.64 -6.51 -1.80
N PHE A 264 17.64 -6.00 -1.11
CA PHE A 264 17.45 -4.87 -0.22
C PHE A 264 17.13 -3.61 -1.03
N THR A 265 15.96 -3.02 -0.80
CA THR A 265 15.49 -1.81 -1.45
C THR A 265 15.06 -0.79 -0.38
N PRO A 266 15.93 0.18 -0.04
CA PRO A 266 15.67 1.14 1.02
C PRO A 266 14.73 2.28 0.58
N GLU A 267 14.17 2.21 -0.60
CA GLU A 267 13.24 3.21 -1.14
C GLU A 267 11.97 3.35 -0.28
N ALA A 268 11.45 2.24 0.21
CA ALA A 268 10.23 2.23 1.03
C ALA A 268 10.36 3.04 2.33
N PRO A 269 11.39 2.84 3.16
CA PRO A 269 11.61 3.68 4.34
C PRO A 269 11.73 5.17 4.03
N ILE A 270 12.39 5.53 2.93
CA ILE A 270 12.54 6.94 2.52
C ILE A 270 11.19 7.54 2.14
N ILE A 271 10.34 6.79 1.42
CA ILE A 271 8.97 7.22 1.09
C ILE A 271 8.12 7.33 2.36
N ALA A 272 8.23 6.37 3.28
CA ALA A 272 7.54 6.39 4.57
C ALA A 272 7.89 7.64 5.39
N CYS A 273 9.18 8.00 5.43
CA CYS A 273 9.62 9.22 6.10
C CYS A 273 9.06 10.50 5.46
N PHE A 274 8.89 10.51 4.15
CA PHE A 274 8.30 11.65 3.46
C PHE A 274 6.79 11.76 3.72
N LEU A 275 6.11 10.63 3.89
CA LEU A 275 4.69 10.57 4.27
C LEU A 275 4.47 10.87 5.75
N ALA A 276 5.47 10.62 6.59
CA ALA A 276 5.44 11.06 7.97
C ALA A 276 5.50 12.58 8.00
N ASN A 277 4.54 13.22 8.69
CA ASN A 277 4.49 14.67 8.78
C ASN A 277 4.89 15.14 10.18
N PRO A 278 6.18 15.43 10.43
CA PRO A 278 6.65 15.83 11.75
C PRO A 278 6.05 17.18 12.22
N ALA A 279 5.45 17.96 11.31
CA ALA A 279 4.80 19.23 11.68
C ALA A 279 3.45 19.01 12.39
N THR A 280 2.75 17.91 12.11
CA THR A 280 1.47 17.59 12.76
C THR A 280 1.66 16.96 14.14
N ALA A 281 2.72 16.20 14.36
CA ALA A 281 3.05 15.64 15.67
C ALA A 281 3.31 16.74 16.72
N ASN A 282 4.05 17.78 16.38
CA ASN A 282 4.35 18.90 17.26
C ASN A 282 3.13 19.81 17.55
N SER A 283 2.07 19.76 16.74
CA SER A 283 0.84 20.53 16.96
C SER A 283 -0.16 19.82 17.87
N ALA A 284 -0.09 18.50 17.98
CA ALA A 284 -0.91 17.72 18.89
C ALA A 284 -0.41 17.83 20.35
N GLU A 285 0.91 17.76 20.56
CA GLU A 285 1.52 17.94 21.89
C GLU A 285 1.27 19.34 22.48
N LYS A 286 1.23 20.40 21.64
CA LYS A 286 0.92 21.76 22.08
C LYS A 286 -0.56 22.00 22.39
N LYS A 287 -1.47 21.09 22.04
CA LYS A 287 -2.90 21.17 22.37
C LYS A 287 -3.27 20.44 23.66
N GLU A 288 -2.42 19.51 24.12
CA GLU A 288 -2.60 18.80 25.40
C GLU A 288 -1.97 19.56 26.59
N GLU A 289 -1.13 20.56 26.33
CA GLU A 289 -0.51 21.44 27.36
C GLU A 289 -1.26 22.77 27.56
N LYS A 290 -2.44 22.94 26.99
CA LYS A 290 -3.35 24.09 27.21
C LYS A 290 -4.70 23.62 27.71
#